data_3c0a0128077f1eaabbde8c071c0f88c8
#
_entry.id   3c0a0128077f1eaabbde8c071c0f88c8
#
_cell.length_a   1.000
_cell.length_b   1.000
_cell.length_c   1.000
_cell.angle_alpha   90.00
_cell.angle_beta   90.00
_cell.angle_gamma   90.00
#
_symmetry.space_group_name_H-M   'P 1'
#
loop_
_entity.id
_entity.type
_entity.pdbx_description
1 polymer ?
#
loop_
_entity_poly.entity_id
_entity_poly.type
_entity_poly.pdbx_seq_one_letter_code
_entity_poly.pdbx_strand_id
1 'polypeptide(L)'
;LDRSSAASDVYKRQEVNKDLYTQPKFKYAKNVYAAPQSILTIQAPYEESFEKFVEENKQVIIGFFTRAEMNRQISVLENKHSDYASTKVKSMFDCDVWIPGELTASKQGENFFWAGTNAATGDQNFVIYSYPYTDKDTFTKEYFVHKRDSVMKINIPGASEGMYMETDSLMTDVRPISVQGEYALEARGLWR
;
A
#
# COMPACT_ATOMS: atom_id res chain seq x y z
N LEU A 1 8.78 -18.45 20.60
CA LEU A 1 8.52 -17.65 21.81
C LEU A 1 8.17 -16.24 21.35
N ASP A 2 6.91 -15.91 21.50
CA ASP A 2 6.32 -14.63 21.07
C ASP A 2 6.93 -13.46 21.86
N ARG A 3 7.78 -12.67 21.17
CA ARG A 3 8.40 -11.47 21.75
C ARG A 3 7.44 -10.28 21.83
N SER A 4 6.24 -10.39 21.26
CA SER A 4 5.25 -9.28 21.27
C SER A 4 4.55 -9.17 22.62
N SER A 5 4.39 -10.26 23.38
CA SER A 5 3.72 -10.24 24.68
C SER A 5 4.59 -9.63 25.78
N ALA A 6 5.92 -9.76 25.69
CA ALA A 6 6.83 -9.21 26.71
C ALA A 6 6.87 -7.66 26.72
N ALA A 7 6.69 -7.01 25.59
CA ALA A 7 6.64 -5.56 25.50
C ALA A 7 5.34 -4.96 26.11
N SER A 8 4.23 -5.69 26.01
CA SER A 8 2.94 -5.28 26.58
C SER A 8 2.95 -5.27 28.12
N ASP A 9 3.66 -6.19 28.77
CA ASP A 9 3.67 -6.33 30.22
C ASP A 9 4.57 -5.31 30.93
N VAL A 10 5.58 -4.78 30.26
CA VAL A 10 6.44 -3.71 30.82
C VAL A 10 5.68 -2.38 30.96
N TYR A 11 4.73 -2.09 30.07
CA TYR A 11 3.93 -0.85 30.14
C TYR A 11 2.86 -0.85 31.22
N LYS A 12 2.38 -2.00 31.67
CA LYS A 12 1.37 -2.09 32.75
C LYS A 12 1.89 -1.71 34.15
N ARG A 13 3.20 -1.53 34.33
CA ARG A 13 3.83 -1.28 35.65
C ARG A 13 4.38 0.12 35.84
N GLN A 14 4.29 1.00 34.87
CA GLN A 14 4.64 2.41 35.11
C GLN A 14 3.47 3.08 35.84
N GLU A 15 3.66 3.42 37.10
CA GLU A 15 2.83 4.41 37.79
C GLU A 15 2.92 5.71 37.00
N VAL A 16 1.85 6.02 36.30
CA VAL A 16 1.71 7.27 35.56
C VAL A 16 1.47 8.35 36.59
N ASN A 17 2.43 9.22 36.82
CA ASN A 17 2.22 10.40 37.64
C ASN A 17 1.23 11.32 36.92
N LYS A 18 -0.05 11.25 37.33
CA LYS A 18 -1.18 11.96 36.73
C LYS A 18 -1.00 13.47 36.70
N ASP A 19 -0.24 14.02 37.66
CA ASP A 19 0.03 15.46 37.79
C ASP A 19 0.92 16.01 36.65
N LEU A 20 1.62 15.14 35.91
CA LEU A 20 2.43 15.52 34.74
C LEU A 20 1.65 15.66 33.44
N TYR A 21 0.38 15.25 33.40
CA TYR A 21 -0.41 15.19 32.18
C TYR A 21 -1.70 16.00 32.33
N THR A 22 -1.64 17.27 32.04
CA THR A 22 -2.80 18.16 32.08
C THR A 22 -3.67 18.08 30.82
N GLN A 23 -3.10 17.60 29.72
CA GLN A 23 -3.80 17.45 28.42
C GLN A 23 -3.35 16.18 27.72
N PRO A 24 -4.26 15.54 26.91
CA PRO A 24 -3.88 14.42 26.07
C PRO A 24 -2.83 14.84 25.03
N LYS A 25 -1.87 13.95 24.75
CA LYS A 25 -0.84 14.17 23.74
C LYS A 25 -0.24 12.90 23.19
N PHE A 26 0.31 13.02 21.98
CA PHE A 26 1.17 12.01 21.38
C PHE A 26 2.64 12.23 21.74
N LYS A 27 3.36 11.12 21.89
CA LYS A 27 4.82 11.07 21.84
C LYS A 27 5.24 10.03 20.81
N TYR A 28 6.27 10.36 20.05
CA TYR A 28 6.82 9.50 19.01
C TYR A 28 8.24 9.11 19.37
N ALA A 29 8.57 7.85 19.20
CA ALA A 29 9.92 7.34 19.37
C ALA A 29 10.24 6.29 18.30
N LYS A 30 11.53 6.12 18.02
CA LYS A 30 12.03 5.08 17.10
C LYS A 30 13.15 4.30 17.78
N ASN A 31 13.20 2.98 17.53
CA ASN A 31 14.33 2.11 17.87
C ASN A 31 14.72 2.15 19.37
N VAL A 32 13.74 2.22 20.28
CA VAL A 32 13.99 2.28 21.72
C VAL A 32 14.31 0.90 22.29
N TYR A 33 13.56 -0.12 21.89
CA TYR A 33 13.70 -1.49 22.42
C TYR A 33 14.16 -2.49 21.36
N ALA A 34 13.94 -2.18 20.09
CA ALA A 34 14.31 -2.99 18.94
C ALA A 34 14.55 -2.10 17.72
N ALA A 35 15.22 -2.62 16.69
CA ALA A 35 15.40 -1.93 15.42
C ALA A 35 15.09 -2.92 14.26
N PRO A 36 14.26 -2.53 13.32
CA PRO A 36 13.47 -1.28 13.22
C PRO A 36 12.22 -1.31 14.14
N GLN A 37 11.93 -0.22 14.81
CA GLN A 37 10.74 -0.07 15.66
C GLN A 37 10.19 1.36 15.59
N SER A 38 8.87 1.50 15.46
CA SER A 38 8.16 2.77 15.62
C SER A 38 7.21 2.68 16.80
N ILE A 39 7.28 3.66 17.70
CA ILE A 39 6.49 3.72 18.92
C ILE A 39 5.63 4.99 18.89
N LEU A 40 4.34 4.81 19.13
CA LEU A 40 3.39 5.87 19.40
C LEU A 40 2.89 5.69 20.83
N THR A 41 3.16 6.67 21.68
CA THR A 41 2.64 6.71 23.04
C THR A 41 1.55 7.76 23.14
N ILE A 42 0.40 7.37 23.68
CA ILE A 42 -0.72 8.28 23.95
C ILE A 42 -0.77 8.47 25.48
N GLN A 43 -0.70 9.70 25.92
CA GLN A 43 -0.74 10.07 27.34
C GLN A 43 -1.95 10.96 27.56
N ALA A 44 -2.73 10.66 28.61
CA ALA A 44 -3.89 11.45 29.01
C ALA A 44 -4.01 11.45 30.54
N PRO A 45 -4.61 12.50 31.18
CA PRO A 45 -4.75 12.60 32.62
C PRO A 45 -5.72 11.57 33.22
N TYR A 46 -6.75 11.15 32.48
CA TYR A 46 -7.78 10.19 32.91
C TYR A 46 -8.38 9.46 31.69
N GLU A 47 -9.07 8.36 31.97
CA GLU A 47 -9.58 7.41 30.96
C GLU A 47 -10.52 8.07 29.94
N GLU A 48 -11.51 8.83 30.40
CA GLU A 48 -12.45 9.51 29.51
C GLU A 48 -11.76 10.44 28.51
N SER A 49 -10.74 11.19 28.95
CA SER A 49 -9.96 12.07 28.09
C SER A 49 -9.09 11.29 27.10
N PHE A 50 -8.62 10.09 27.48
CA PHE A 50 -7.91 9.19 26.61
C PHE A 50 -8.82 8.65 25.51
N GLU A 51 -9.99 8.12 25.86
CA GLU A 51 -10.96 7.57 24.89
C GLU A 51 -11.39 8.62 23.85
N LYS A 52 -11.77 9.81 24.33
CA LYS A 52 -12.12 10.94 23.48
C LYS A 52 -10.98 11.32 22.53
N PHE A 53 -9.77 11.44 23.06
CA PHE A 53 -8.59 11.81 22.27
C PHE A 53 -8.27 10.78 21.20
N VAL A 54 -8.38 9.48 21.50
CA VAL A 54 -8.16 8.39 20.53
C VAL A 54 -9.20 8.45 19.43
N GLU A 55 -10.50 8.63 19.77
CA GLU A 55 -11.56 8.68 18.75
C GLU A 55 -11.41 9.91 17.83
N GLU A 56 -11.14 11.08 18.41
CA GLU A 56 -10.92 12.31 17.62
C GLU A 56 -9.68 12.25 16.72
N ASN A 57 -8.67 11.43 17.10
CA ASN A 57 -7.39 11.35 16.40
C ASN A 57 -7.15 10.00 15.73
N LYS A 58 -8.15 9.15 15.55
CA LYS A 58 -7.97 7.81 14.98
C LYS A 58 -7.30 7.80 13.61
N GLN A 59 -7.58 8.77 12.76
CA GLN A 59 -6.96 8.88 11.44
C GLN A 59 -5.46 9.22 11.52
N VAL A 60 -5.07 10.01 12.52
CA VAL A 60 -3.65 10.32 12.80
C VAL A 60 -2.92 9.06 13.25
N ILE A 61 -3.54 8.27 14.13
CA ILE A 61 -2.99 7.01 14.65
C ILE A 61 -2.83 6.00 13.51
N ILE A 62 -3.88 5.77 12.72
CA ILE A 62 -3.85 4.88 11.56
C ILE A 62 -2.77 5.34 10.57
N GLY A 63 -2.76 6.64 10.24
CA GLY A 63 -1.79 7.21 9.33
C GLY A 63 -0.33 7.08 9.82
N PHE A 64 -0.09 7.14 11.12
CA PHE A 64 1.24 6.90 11.70
C PHE A 64 1.72 5.46 11.44
N PHE A 65 0.90 4.46 11.76
CA PHE A 65 1.27 3.06 11.57
C PHE A 65 1.30 2.66 10.10
N THR A 66 0.39 3.18 9.28
CA THR A 66 0.43 2.97 7.82
C THR A 66 1.73 3.48 7.21
N ARG A 67 2.16 4.70 7.56
CA ARG A 67 3.44 5.23 7.08
C ARG A 67 4.65 4.45 7.61
N ALA A 68 4.60 4.01 8.87
CA ALA A 68 5.68 3.20 9.43
C ALA A 68 5.83 1.86 8.68
N GLU A 69 4.71 1.20 8.36
CA GLU A 69 4.71 -0.04 7.59
C GLU A 69 5.14 0.18 6.14
N MET A 70 4.64 1.23 5.48
CA MET A 70 5.08 1.57 4.12
C MET A 70 6.59 1.84 4.05
N ASN A 71 7.15 2.59 5.00
CA ASN A 71 8.58 2.84 5.05
C ASN A 71 9.38 1.55 5.28
N ARG A 72 8.86 0.63 6.12
CA ARG A 72 9.47 -0.68 6.32
C ARG A 72 9.48 -1.49 5.02
N GLN A 73 8.37 -1.51 4.29
CA GLN A 73 8.24 -2.18 2.99
C GLN A 73 9.20 -1.60 1.95
N ILE A 74 9.31 -0.28 1.86
CA ILE A 74 10.25 0.41 0.97
C ILE A 74 11.69 0.00 1.29
N SER A 75 12.08 -0.05 2.58
CA SER A 75 13.42 -0.48 2.97
C SER A 75 13.71 -1.94 2.63
N VAL A 76 12.69 -2.81 2.63
CA VAL A 76 12.82 -4.20 2.16
C VAL A 76 13.00 -4.22 0.64
N LEU A 77 12.20 -3.46 -0.10
CA LEU A 77 12.27 -3.39 -1.56
C LEU A 77 13.61 -2.84 -2.04
N GLU A 78 14.17 -1.84 -1.36
CA GLU A 78 15.50 -1.29 -1.68
C GLU A 78 16.57 -2.37 -1.82
N ASN A 79 16.49 -3.42 -0.98
CA ASN A 79 17.48 -4.50 -0.94
C ASN A 79 17.03 -5.78 -1.65
N LYS A 80 15.75 -5.91 -1.99
CA LYS A 80 15.15 -7.16 -2.50
C LYS A 80 14.28 -6.97 -3.75
N HIS A 81 14.43 -5.86 -4.47
CA HIS A 81 13.71 -5.70 -5.72
C HIS A 81 14.37 -6.52 -6.86
N SER A 82 13.59 -6.75 -7.90
CA SER A 82 14.06 -7.38 -9.13
C SER A 82 14.72 -6.35 -10.04
N ASP A 83 16.05 -6.35 -10.13
CA ASP A 83 16.80 -5.49 -11.07
C ASP A 83 16.33 -5.67 -12.50
N TYR A 84 16.04 -6.92 -12.90
CA TYR A 84 15.55 -7.24 -14.23
C TYR A 84 14.19 -6.55 -14.50
N ALA A 85 13.19 -6.74 -13.63
CA ALA A 85 11.87 -6.18 -13.82
C ALA A 85 11.88 -4.65 -13.74
N SER A 86 12.62 -4.07 -12.79
CA SER A 86 12.76 -2.62 -12.64
C SER A 86 13.45 -1.97 -13.87
N THR A 87 14.52 -2.58 -14.37
CA THR A 87 15.20 -2.11 -15.59
C THR A 87 14.30 -2.20 -16.84
N LYS A 88 13.50 -3.26 -16.94
CA LYS A 88 12.52 -3.41 -18.03
C LYS A 88 11.46 -2.32 -17.99
N VAL A 89 10.86 -2.09 -16.83
CA VAL A 89 9.86 -1.02 -16.66
C VAL A 89 10.45 0.34 -16.99
N LYS A 90 11.66 0.64 -16.52
CA LYS A 90 12.34 1.88 -16.83
C LYS A 90 12.55 2.06 -18.35
N SER A 91 13.00 1.02 -19.03
CA SER A 91 13.24 1.09 -20.48
C SER A 91 11.97 1.23 -21.32
N MET A 92 10.83 0.72 -20.85
CA MET A 92 9.56 0.73 -21.58
C MET A 92 8.70 1.95 -21.30
N PHE A 93 8.73 2.46 -20.05
CA PHE A 93 7.77 3.46 -19.56
C PHE A 93 8.43 4.72 -19.00
N ASP A 94 9.78 4.78 -18.99
CA ASP A 94 10.57 5.88 -18.40
C ASP A 94 10.18 6.15 -16.93
N CYS A 95 9.83 5.08 -16.19
CA CYS A 95 9.47 5.13 -14.78
C CYS A 95 10.49 4.35 -13.93
N ASP A 96 10.92 4.92 -12.81
CA ASP A 96 11.71 4.22 -11.80
C ASP A 96 10.78 3.59 -10.77
N VAL A 97 10.69 2.25 -10.76
CA VAL A 97 9.85 1.47 -9.84
C VAL A 97 10.64 0.29 -9.29
N TRP A 98 10.62 0.09 -8.00
CA TRP A 98 11.12 -1.12 -7.37
C TRP A 98 10.04 -2.20 -7.37
N ILE A 99 10.27 -3.25 -8.12
CA ILE A 99 9.35 -4.39 -8.24
C ILE A 99 9.86 -5.50 -7.33
N PRO A 100 9.01 -6.08 -6.44
CA PRO A 100 9.42 -7.14 -5.53
C PRO A 100 10.12 -8.32 -6.23
N GLY A 101 11.23 -8.78 -5.68
CA GLY A 101 12.03 -9.86 -6.26
C GLY A 101 11.34 -11.24 -6.23
N GLU A 102 10.33 -11.42 -5.40
CA GLU A 102 9.48 -12.62 -5.38
C GLU A 102 8.54 -12.74 -6.59
N LEU A 103 8.31 -11.66 -7.35
CA LEU A 103 7.57 -11.69 -8.61
C LEU A 103 8.47 -12.23 -9.72
N THR A 104 8.69 -13.55 -9.74
CA THR A 104 9.68 -14.22 -10.59
C THR A 104 9.19 -14.51 -12.00
N ALA A 105 7.88 -14.62 -12.21
CA ALA A 105 7.30 -14.73 -13.54
C ALA A 105 7.11 -13.34 -14.15
N SER A 106 7.32 -13.21 -15.47
CA SER A 106 7.09 -11.94 -16.16
C SER A 106 6.64 -12.14 -17.61
N LYS A 107 5.88 -11.17 -18.12
CA LYS A 107 5.45 -11.09 -19.52
C LYS A 107 5.57 -9.67 -20.01
N GLN A 108 6.08 -9.51 -21.21
CA GLN A 108 6.17 -8.24 -21.93
C GLN A 108 5.26 -8.26 -23.15
N GLY A 109 4.52 -7.16 -23.35
CA GLY A 109 3.74 -6.90 -24.58
C GLY A 109 4.10 -5.52 -25.14
N GLU A 110 3.39 -5.08 -26.14
CA GLU A 110 3.48 -3.71 -26.62
C GLU A 110 2.86 -2.77 -25.58
N ASN A 111 3.66 -1.83 -25.07
CA ASN A 111 3.24 -0.89 -24.00
C ASN A 111 2.63 -1.58 -22.76
N PHE A 112 3.05 -2.82 -22.49
CA PHE A 112 2.55 -3.64 -21.39
C PHE A 112 3.66 -4.45 -20.76
N PHE A 113 3.71 -4.47 -19.41
CA PHE A 113 4.58 -5.35 -18.65
C PHE A 113 3.81 -5.91 -17.44
N TRP A 114 3.98 -7.20 -17.20
CA TRP A 114 3.43 -7.91 -16.05
C TRP A 114 4.55 -8.67 -15.35
N ALA A 115 4.50 -8.69 -14.01
CA ALA A 115 5.27 -9.59 -13.18
C ALA A 115 4.40 -10.19 -12.07
N GLY A 116 4.59 -11.46 -11.73
CA GLY A 116 3.77 -12.16 -10.75
C GLY A 116 4.52 -13.28 -10.04
N THR A 117 3.95 -13.75 -8.92
CA THR A 117 4.48 -14.88 -8.14
C THR A 117 4.18 -16.22 -8.81
N ASN A 118 3.14 -16.30 -9.64
CA ASN A 118 2.62 -17.53 -10.23
C ASN A 118 2.32 -18.61 -9.17
N ALA A 119 1.82 -18.19 -8.01
CA ALA A 119 1.52 -19.04 -6.87
C ALA A 119 0.11 -19.64 -6.98
N ALA A 120 -0.06 -20.88 -6.56
CA ALA A 120 -1.36 -21.55 -6.55
C ALA A 120 -2.37 -20.94 -5.56
N THR A 121 -1.87 -20.24 -4.54
CA THR A 121 -2.69 -19.53 -3.54
C THR A 121 -2.08 -18.18 -3.22
N GLY A 122 -2.89 -17.12 -3.23
CA GLY A 122 -2.42 -15.78 -2.89
C GLY A 122 -1.47 -15.18 -3.93
N ASP A 123 -1.80 -15.34 -5.20
CA ASP A 123 -0.98 -14.81 -6.30
C ASP A 123 -0.89 -13.28 -6.27
N GLN A 124 0.34 -12.77 -6.33
CA GLN A 124 0.61 -11.34 -6.37
C GLN A 124 1.02 -10.94 -7.78
N ASN A 125 0.42 -9.88 -8.27
CA ASN A 125 0.63 -9.40 -9.64
C ASN A 125 0.95 -7.91 -9.64
N PHE A 126 2.00 -7.54 -10.37
CA PHE A 126 2.32 -6.18 -10.75
C PHE A 126 2.04 -6.01 -12.25
N VAL A 127 1.30 -4.98 -12.61
CA VAL A 127 1.00 -4.66 -14.00
C VAL A 127 1.26 -3.18 -14.25
N ILE A 128 1.95 -2.86 -15.33
CA ILE A 128 2.09 -1.51 -15.85
C ILE A 128 1.82 -1.50 -17.34
N TYR A 129 1.10 -0.50 -17.81
CA TYR A 129 0.85 -0.27 -19.23
C TYR A 129 0.66 1.21 -19.51
N SER A 130 0.91 1.61 -20.73
CA SER A 130 0.71 2.98 -21.19
C SER A 130 -0.17 3.04 -22.45
N TYR A 131 -0.84 4.18 -22.62
CA TYR A 131 -1.62 4.50 -23.81
C TYR A 131 -1.66 6.02 -24.00
N PRO A 132 -1.89 6.50 -25.24
CA PRO A 132 -1.95 7.95 -25.50
C PRO A 132 -3.10 8.60 -24.71
N TYR A 133 -2.81 9.73 -24.09
CA TYR A 133 -3.83 10.59 -23.49
C TYR A 133 -4.42 11.47 -24.59
N THR A 134 -5.65 11.19 -25.00
CA THR A 134 -6.33 11.91 -26.08
C THR A 134 -7.64 12.55 -25.66
N ASP A 135 -8.15 12.17 -24.49
CA ASP A 135 -9.45 12.62 -24.00
C ASP A 135 -9.40 12.85 -22.49
N LYS A 136 -9.99 13.98 -22.03
CA LYS A 136 -10.13 14.30 -20.60
C LYS A 136 -10.96 13.27 -19.83
N ASP A 137 -11.88 12.56 -20.49
CA ASP A 137 -12.70 11.51 -19.89
C ASP A 137 -11.88 10.26 -19.51
N THR A 138 -10.61 10.21 -19.91
CA THR A 138 -9.63 9.20 -19.46
C THR A 138 -9.54 9.11 -17.92
N PHE A 139 -9.79 10.20 -17.21
CA PHE A 139 -9.78 10.26 -15.75
C PHE A 139 -11.17 10.04 -15.13
N THR A 140 -11.97 9.13 -15.71
CA THR A 140 -13.24 8.67 -15.13
C THR A 140 -13.16 7.20 -14.72
N LYS A 141 -14.05 6.79 -13.80
CA LYS A 141 -14.15 5.40 -13.36
C LYS A 141 -14.49 4.47 -14.53
N GLU A 142 -15.44 4.88 -15.35
CA GLU A 142 -15.94 4.12 -16.50
C GLU A 142 -14.81 3.86 -17.50
N TYR A 143 -14.04 4.90 -17.83
CA TYR A 143 -12.89 4.76 -18.72
C TYR A 143 -11.81 3.87 -18.10
N PHE A 144 -11.49 4.05 -16.82
CA PHE A 144 -10.52 3.21 -16.11
C PHE A 144 -10.88 1.73 -16.19
N VAL A 145 -12.12 1.37 -15.83
CA VAL A 145 -12.60 -0.02 -15.85
C VAL A 145 -12.51 -0.60 -17.26
N HIS A 146 -13.10 0.09 -18.24
CA HIS A 146 -13.10 -0.36 -19.64
C HIS A 146 -11.68 -0.53 -20.20
N LYS A 147 -10.79 0.46 -19.96
CA LYS A 147 -9.40 0.41 -20.44
C LYS A 147 -8.63 -0.73 -19.79
N ARG A 148 -8.72 -0.86 -18.46
CA ARG A 148 -8.07 -1.94 -17.74
C ARG A 148 -8.51 -3.31 -18.26
N ASP A 149 -9.80 -3.55 -18.36
CA ASP A 149 -10.35 -4.82 -18.79
C ASP A 149 -9.96 -5.16 -20.25
N SER A 150 -9.95 -4.16 -21.13
CA SER A 150 -9.48 -4.36 -22.51
C SER A 150 -8.00 -4.76 -22.58
N VAL A 151 -7.15 -4.16 -21.73
CA VAL A 151 -5.72 -4.49 -21.63
C VAL A 151 -5.52 -5.88 -21.04
N MET A 152 -6.24 -6.22 -19.96
CA MET A 152 -6.15 -7.55 -19.33
C MET A 152 -6.61 -8.67 -20.26
N LYS A 153 -7.70 -8.48 -20.99
CA LYS A 153 -8.23 -9.44 -21.95
C LYS A 153 -7.21 -9.84 -23.03
N ILE A 154 -6.42 -8.88 -23.49
CA ILE A 154 -5.37 -9.10 -24.51
C ILE A 154 -4.12 -9.73 -23.89
N ASN A 155 -3.69 -9.23 -22.72
CA ASN A 155 -2.37 -9.53 -22.19
C ASN A 155 -2.36 -10.64 -21.14
N ILE A 156 -3.44 -10.82 -20.38
CA ILE A 156 -3.58 -11.84 -19.33
C ILE A 156 -4.89 -12.60 -19.51
N PRO A 157 -5.02 -13.37 -20.62
CA PRO A 157 -6.19 -14.20 -20.81
C PRO A 157 -6.27 -15.32 -19.78
N GLY A 158 -7.48 -15.74 -19.44
CA GLY A 158 -7.73 -16.88 -18.58
C GLY A 158 -7.44 -18.21 -19.27
N ALA A 159 -7.71 -19.32 -18.57
CA ALA A 159 -7.44 -20.68 -19.06
C ALA A 159 -8.34 -21.11 -20.21
N SER A 160 -9.52 -20.51 -20.37
CA SER A 160 -10.49 -20.81 -21.41
C SER A 160 -10.72 -19.60 -22.31
N GLU A 161 -11.16 -19.85 -23.55
CA GLU A 161 -11.44 -18.81 -24.52
C GLU A 161 -12.44 -17.78 -23.99
N GLY A 162 -12.09 -16.50 -24.13
CA GLY A 162 -12.91 -15.38 -23.66
C GLY A 162 -12.79 -15.07 -22.16
N MET A 163 -12.14 -15.91 -21.36
CA MET A 163 -11.91 -15.64 -19.93
C MET A 163 -10.73 -14.70 -19.73
N TYR A 164 -10.87 -13.77 -18.80
CA TYR A 164 -9.81 -12.87 -18.33
C TYR A 164 -10.24 -12.30 -16.96
N MET A 165 -9.31 -11.69 -16.25
CA MET A 165 -9.63 -11.04 -14.97
C MET A 165 -10.35 -9.70 -15.21
N GLU A 166 -11.66 -9.71 -15.04
CA GLU A 166 -12.52 -8.54 -15.18
C GLU A 166 -12.61 -7.73 -13.90
N THR A 167 -12.73 -6.41 -14.04
CA THR A 167 -12.93 -5.51 -12.91
C THR A 167 -14.37 -5.53 -12.46
N ASP A 168 -14.63 -5.82 -11.18
CA ASP A 168 -15.96 -5.61 -10.60
C ASP A 168 -16.22 -4.11 -10.44
N SER A 169 -16.96 -3.53 -11.39
CA SER A 169 -17.23 -2.09 -11.41
C SER A 169 -18.05 -1.62 -10.22
N LEU A 170 -18.89 -2.47 -9.62
CA LEU A 170 -19.69 -2.14 -8.45
C LEU A 170 -18.84 -2.10 -7.18
N MET A 171 -17.82 -2.96 -7.09
CA MET A 171 -16.93 -3.08 -5.95
C MET A 171 -15.62 -2.30 -6.15
N THR A 172 -15.57 -1.40 -7.14
CA THR A 172 -14.40 -0.55 -7.41
C THR A 172 -14.70 0.89 -7.04
N ASP A 173 -13.89 1.45 -6.16
CA ASP A 173 -13.87 2.86 -5.81
C ASP A 173 -12.73 3.58 -6.54
N VAL A 174 -13.00 4.79 -7.06
CA VAL A 174 -12.02 5.61 -7.77
C VAL A 174 -12.02 7.00 -7.18
N ARG A 175 -10.86 7.49 -6.79
CA ARG A 175 -10.71 8.82 -6.19
C ARG A 175 -9.51 9.58 -6.75
N PRO A 176 -9.59 10.90 -6.87
CA PRO A 176 -8.45 11.72 -7.23
C PRO A 176 -7.42 11.75 -6.10
N ILE A 177 -6.16 11.67 -6.47
CA ILE A 177 -5.01 11.81 -5.58
C ILE A 177 -3.95 12.70 -6.22
N SER A 178 -2.93 13.08 -5.46
CA SER A 178 -1.72 13.69 -6.00
C SER A 178 -0.54 12.76 -5.77
N VAL A 179 0.22 12.51 -6.83
CA VAL A 179 1.45 11.72 -6.79
C VAL A 179 2.58 12.64 -7.26
N GLN A 180 3.51 12.95 -6.36
CA GLN A 180 4.66 13.86 -6.64
C GLN A 180 4.24 15.25 -7.17
N GLY A 181 3.06 15.73 -6.77
CA GLY A 181 2.51 17.00 -7.22
C GLY A 181 1.62 16.91 -8.47
N GLU A 182 1.65 15.80 -9.20
CA GLU A 182 0.85 15.56 -10.39
C GLU A 182 -0.52 14.94 -10.05
N TYR A 183 -1.52 15.23 -10.89
CA TYR A 183 -2.86 14.67 -10.76
C TYR A 183 -2.87 13.19 -11.15
N ALA A 184 -3.47 12.35 -10.30
CA ALA A 184 -3.64 10.94 -10.56
C ALA A 184 -5.00 10.43 -10.03
N LEU A 185 -5.40 9.24 -10.47
CA LEU A 185 -6.52 8.50 -9.90
C LEU A 185 -6.01 7.26 -9.14
N GLU A 186 -6.49 7.07 -7.93
CA GLU A 186 -6.38 5.81 -7.23
C GLU A 186 -7.67 5.01 -7.40
N ALA A 187 -7.56 3.79 -7.90
CA ALA A 187 -8.67 2.86 -8.00
C ALA A 187 -8.42 1.65 -7.09
N ARG A 188 -9.39 1.29 -6.27
CA ARG A 188 -9.36 0.11 -5.39
C ARG A 188 -10.63 -0.70 -5.58
N GLY A 189 -10.50 -2.01 -5.78
CA GLY A 189 -11.66 -2.84 -6.04
C GLY A 189 -11.34 -4.32 -6.12
N LEU A 190 -12.33 -5.10 -6.53
CA LEU A 190 -12.22 -6.53 -6.76
C LEU A 190 -12.07 -6.84 -8.25
N TRP A 191 -11.37 -7.95 -8.52
CA TRP A 191 -11.22 -8.56 -9.83
C TRP A 191 -11.72 -10.00 -9.75
N ARG A 192 -12.34 -10.47 -10.77
CA ARG A 192 -12.85 -11.84 -10.87
C ARG A 192 -12.81 -12.36 -12.31
#